data_59a8b6f57ed14b5514011638947385be
#
_entry.id   59a8b6f57ed14b5514011638947385be
#
_cell.length_a   1.000
_cell.length_b   1.000
_cell.length_c   1.000
_cell.angle_alpha   90.00
_cell.angle_beta   90.00
_cell.angle_gamma   90.00
#
_symmetry.space_group_name_H-M   'P 1'
#
loop_
_entity.id
_entity.type
_entity.pdbx_description
1 polymer ?
#
loop_
_entity_poly.entity_id
_entity_poly.type
_entity_poly.pdbx_seq_one_letter_code
_entity_poly.pdbx_strand_id
1 'polypeptide(L)'
;MDKTLLVTNGCSWVYGDKLEKPEEQNFTRLLGNSMFKQSCNLAIKKGSNSRISRTTIHWLLENKDRWDDIFMLIGWTGAVDRPEFYSPFQKQWRPINNWNIKGDEYIKTEEERQDRDMAEAYYSLHWSELASFWDYYSNVLLLQNFLKSNNIDYYFFRSFAFEDPYTRQHYGYNSVVQAGLDVLKGLNPFLSHTSKHEYSDEEIWNTHVKQEGIPKNWADVIDLELFPSFINYNKTFQYHIQDNKRSDGMTFREIYPTHPNKDEHRIWAKQLQKEIKEL
;
A
#
# COMPACT_ATOMS: atom_id res chain seq x y z
N MET A 1 -3.48 7.37 25.37
CA MET A 1 -4.74 7.19 24.61
C MET A 1 -5.40 5.92 25.10
N ASP A 2 -6.57 6.00 25.66
CA ASP A 2 -7.33 4.81 26.10
C ASP A 2 -8.28 4.36 24.96
N LYS A 3 -7.68 4.09 23.78
CA LYS A 3 -8.43 3.61 22.62
C LYS A 3 -8.94 2.20 22.86
N THR A 4 -10.20 1.97 22.56
CA THR A 4 -10.84 0.69 22.87
C THR A 4 -10.43 -0.38 21.85
N LEU A 5 -10.36 -0.04 20.57
CA LEU A 5 -10.04 -0.98 19.50
C LEU A 5 -9.02 -0.44 18.51
N LEU A 6 -7.93 -1.17 18.28
CA LEU A 6 -7.06 -0.98 17.13
C LEU A 6 -7.56 -1.82 15.96
N VAL A 7 -7.83 -1.18 14.82
CA VAL A 7 -8.13 -1.88 13.57
C VAL A 7 -7.04 -1.58 12.56
N THR A 8 -6.44 -2.62 11.99
CA THR A 8 -5.45 -2.48 10.93
C THR A 8 -5.95 -3.08 9.63
N ASN A 9 -5.52 -2.51 8.51
CA ASN A 9 -5.72 -3.07 7.18
C ASN A 9 -4.49 -2.83 6.32
N GLY A 10 -4.29 -3.66 5.29
CA GLY A 10 -3.13 -3.57 4.42
C GLY A 10 -2.91 -4.82 3.56
N CYS A 11 -1.70 -4.92 3.04
CA CYS A 11 -1.25 -6.05 2.23
C CYS A 11 -0.66 -7.20 3.08
N SER A 12 0.04 -8.11 2.42
CA SER A 12 0.71 -9.26 3.05
C SER A 12 1.69 -8.89 4.17
N TRP A 13 2.29 -7.71 4.11
CA TRP A 13 3.19 -7.21 5.16
C TRP A 13 2.43 -6.83 6.44
N VAL A 14 1.28 -6.20 6.30
CA VAL A 14 0.40 -5.90 7.44
C VAL A 14 -0.26 -7.16 7.97
N TYR A 15 -0.61 -8.08 7.09
CA TYR A 15 -1.12 -9.40 7.47
C TYR A 15 -0.12 -10.18 8.32
N GLY A 16 1.19 -10.08 8.02
CA GLY A 16 2.24 -10.88 8.63
C GLY A 16 2.46 -12.20 7.88
N ASP A 17 2.45 -12.13 6.53
CA ASP A 17 2.75 -13.31 5.71
C ASP A 17 4.17 -13.82 6.02
N LYS A 18 4.34 -15.13 6.06
CA LYS A 18 5.56 -15.84 6.49
C LYS A 18 5.84 -15.83 8.00
N LEU A 19 5.06 -15.18 8.84
CA LEU A 19 5.09 -15.45 10.27
C LEU A 19 4.51 -16.83 10.56
N GLU A 20 5.07 -17.52 11.52
CA GLU A 20 4.58 -18.83 11.95
C GLU A 20 3.16 -18.72 12.54
N LYS A 21 2.92 -17.66 13.30
CA LYS A 21 1.64 -17.33 13.93
C LYS A 21 1.32 -15.84 13.72
N PRO A 22 0.79 -15.47 12.56
CA PRO A 22 0.52 -14.07 12.23
C PRO A 22 -0.35 -13.37 13.28
N GLU A 23 -1.36 -14.05 13.80
CA GLU A 23 -2.31 -13.54 14.79
C GLU A 23 -1.69 -13.19 16.15
N GLU A 24 -0.51 -13.76 16.46
CA GLU A 24 0.23 -13.51 17.70
C GLU A 24 1.46 -12.61 17.50
N GLN A 25 2.08 -12.67 16.31
CA GLN A 25 3.43 -12.19 16.08
C GLN A 25 3.49 -10.92 15.23
N ASN A 26 2.41 -10.56 14.53
CA ASN A 26 2.40 -9.36 13.70
C ASN A 26 2.36 -8.08 14.54
N PHE A 27 2.77 -6.98 13.96
CA PHE A 27 2.84 -5.68 14.67
C PHE A 27 1.46 -5.20 15.14
N THR A 28 0.36 -5.53 14.47
CA THR A 28 -1.01 -5.22 14.91
C THR A 28 -1.27 -5.79 16.31
N ARG A 29 -0.96 -7.06 16.50
CA ARG A 29 -1.15 -7.73 17.80
C ARG A 29 -0.24 -7.16 18.87
N LEU A 30 1.02 -6.85 18.50
CA LEU A 30 1.98 -6.27 19.42
C LEU A 30 1.55 -4.88 19.90
N LEU A 31 1.06 -4.02 18.99
CA LEU A 31 0.48 -2.72 19.32
C LEU A 31 -0.81 -2.86 20.13
N GLY A 32 -1.70 -3.76 19.72
CA GLY A 32 -2.93 -4.05 20.46
C GLY A 32 -2.65 -4.36 21.92
N ASN A 33 -1.70 -5.22 22.18
CA ASN A 33 -1.32 -5.62 23.55
C ASN A 33 -0.65 -4.50 24.36
N SER A 34 0.00 -3.51 23.70
CA SER A 34 0.79 -2.47 24.37
C SER A 34 0.09 -1.13 24.53
N MET A 35 -0.88 -0.81 23.67
CA MET A 35 -1.50 0.51 23.59
C MET A 35 -3.03 0.50 23.58
N PHE A 36 -3.65 -0.62 23.24
CA PHE A 36 -5.08 -0.75 23.02
C PHE A 36 -5.65 -1.90 23.86
N LYS A 37 -6.97 -1.94 24.04
CA LYS A 37 -7.63 -3.05 24.76
C LYS A 37 -7.78 -4.29 23.88
N GLN A 38 -8.03 -4.04 22.59
CA GLN A 38 -8.24 -5.10 21.59
C GLN A 38 -7.64 -4.68 20.25
N SER A 39 -7.40 -5.66 19.39
CA SER A 39 -6.95 -5.41 18.03
C SER A 39 -7.63 -6.34 17.03
N CYS A 40 -7.90 -5.83 15.84
CA CYS A 40 -8.44 -6.54 14.69
C CYS A 40 -7.57 -6.26 13.46
N ASN A 41 -7.15 -7.29 12.74
CA ASN A 41 -6.39 -7.15 11.51
C ASN A 41 -7.22 -7.59 10.30
N LEU A 42 -7.60 -6.65 9.45
CA LEU A 42 -8.36 -6.85 8.21
C LEU A 42 -7.48 -7.13 7.00
N ALA A 43 -6.16 -7.01 7.17
CA ALA A 43 -5.20 -7.22 6.08
C ALA A 43 -5.25 -8.66 5.57
N ILE A 44 -4.96 -8.83 4.28
CA ILE A 44 -4.80 -10.14 3.66
C ILE A 44 -3.55 -10.20 2.80
N LYS A 45 -3.14 -11.41 2.47
CA LYS A 45 -2.13 -11.63 1.43
C LYS A 45 -2.61 -11.06 0.10
N LYS A 46 -1.71 -10.35 -0.60
CA LYS A 46 -2.01 -9.72 -1.90
C LYS A 46 -3.10 -8.62 -1.83
N GLY A 47 -3.37 -8.02 -0.66
CA GLY A 47 -4.31 -6.92 -0.56
C GLY A 47 -3.86 -5.73 -1.40
N SER A 48 -4.76 -5.22 -2.26
CA SER A 48 -4.58 -4.03 -3.10
C SER A 48 -5.00 -2.76 -2.36
N ASN A 49 -4.63 -1.58 -2.88
CA ASN A 49 -5.07 -0.31 -2.30
C ASN A 49 -6.59 -0.13 -2.38
N SER A 50 -7.21 -0.51 -3.48
CA SER A 50 -8.68 -0.47 -3.63
C SER A 50 -9.39 -1.42 -2.67
N ARG A 51 -8.83 -2.62 -2.43
CA ARG A 51 -9.35 -3.51 -1.39
C ARG A 51 -9.22 -2.90 0.00
N ILE A 52 -8.04 -2.35 0.33
CA ILE A 52 -7.78 -1.74 1.63
C ILE A 52 -8.84 -0.69 1.93
N SER A 53 -9.06 0.26 1.02
CA SER A 53 -10.09 1.29 1.16
C SER A 53 -11.49 0.69 1.30
N ARG A 54 -11.90 -0.13 0.36
CA ARG A 54 -13.24 -0.73 0.30
C ARG A 54 -13.56 -1.55 1.54
N THR A 55 -12.66 -2.45 1.95
CA THR A 55 -12.94 -3.34 3.10
C THR A 55 -12.84 -2.63 4.45
N THR A 56 -12.05 -1.57 4.56
CA THR A 56 -12.02 -0.72 5.76
C THR A 56 -13.34 0.01 5.93
N ILE A 57 -13.82 0.67 4.86
CA ILE A 57 -15.11 1.37 4.87
C ILE A 57 -16.26 0.39 5.19
N HIS A 58 -16.29 -0.75 4.51
CA HIS A 58 -17.32 -1.76 4.75
C HIS A 58 -17.32 -2.25 6.19
N TRP A 59 -16.15 -2.59 6.74
CA TRP A 59 -16.03 -3.03 8.12
C TRP A 59 -16.53 -1.97 9.12
N LEU A 60 -16.19 -0.69 8.90
CA LEU A 60 -16.63 0.41 9.74
C LEU A 60 -18.14 0.60 9.68
N LEU A 61 -18.75 0.53 8.51
CA LEU A 61 -20.21 0.63 8.36
C LEU A 61 -20.96 -0.46 9.13
N GLU A 62 -20.37 -1.63 9.28
CA GLU A 62 -21.00 -2.75 10.01
C GLU A 62 -20.68 -2.77 11.50
N ASN A 63 -19.58 -2.15 11.93
CA ASN A 63 -19.03 -2.41 13.26
C ASN A 63 -18.78 -1.15 14.11
N LYS A 64 -18.74 0.07 13.55
CA LYS A 64 -18.35 1.27 14.30
C LYS A 64 -19.20 1.51 15.55
N ASP A 65 -20.50 1.25 15.48
CA ASP A 65 -21.44 1.48 16.59
C ASP A 65 -21.32 0.43 17.72
N ARG A 66 -20.44 -0.55 17.57
CA ARG A 66 -20.18 -1.58 18.59
C ARG A 66 -19.01 -1.22 19.51
N TRP A 67 -18.34 -0.10 19.23
CA TRP A 67 -17.11 0.31 19.93
C TRP A 67 -17.18 1.76 20.32
N ASP A 68 -16.77 2.07 21.55
CA ASP A 68 -16.75 3.44 22.06
C ASP A 68 -15.69 4.28 21.36
N ASP A 69 -14.57 3.65 20.96
CA ASP A 69 -13.45 4.31 20.33
C ASP A 69 -12.68 3.35 19.41
N ILE A 70 -12.36 3.80 18.20
CA ILE A 70 -11.65 3.04 17.17
C ILE A 70 -10.46 3.86 16.70
N PHE A 71 -9.30 3.22 16.61
CA PHE A 71 -8.13 3.77 15.93
C PHE A 71 -7.81 2.93 14.69
N MET A 72 -7.81 3.58 13.53
CA MET A 72 -7.51 2.92 12.25
C MET A 72 -6.03 3.07 11.90
N LEU A 73 -5.33 1.97 11.72
CA LEU A 73 -3.94 1.95 11.29
C LEU A 73 -3.83 1.26 9.93
N ILE A 74 -3.60 2.03 8.88
CA ILE A 74 -3.66 1.56 7.51
C ILE A 74 -2.27 1.52 6.87
N GLY A 75 -1.85 0.32 6.47
CA GLY A 75 -0.62 0.10 5.71
C GLY A 75 -0.90 0.00 4.21
N TRP A 76 -0.76 1.12 3.51
CA TRP A 76 -0.88 1.17 2.06
C TRP A 76 0.22 0.35 1.38
N THR A 77 -0.14 -0.35 0.31
CA THR A 77 0.82 -1.06 -0.53
C THR A 77 1.45 -0.11 -1.56
N GLY A 78 2.07 -0.62 -2.60
CA GLY A 78 2.68 0.22 -3.63
C GLY A 78 1.67 1.05 -4.41
N ALA A 79 2.06 2.28 -4.78
CA ALA A 79 1.22 3.13 -5.62
C ALA A 79 0.90 2.48 -6.96
N VAL A 80 1.84 1.71 -7.52
CA VAL A 80 1.69 0.94 -8.77
C VAL A 80 1.35 -0.51 -8.46
N ASP A 81 0.57 -0.70 -7.42
CA ASP A 81 0.18 -2.05 -7.04
C ASP A 81 -1.02 -2.53 -7.88
N ARG A 82 -1.33 -3.75 -7.62
CA ARG A 82 -2.34 -4.54 -8.31
C ARG A 82 -3.75 -3.97 -8.14
N PRO A 83 -4.49 -3.74 -9.21
CA PRO A 83 -5.92 -3.47 -9.12
C PRO A 83 -6.70 -4.72 -8.75
N GLU A 84 -7.96 -4.55 -8.46
CA GLU A 84 -8.90 -5.66 -8.27
C GLU A 84 -10.00 -5.65 -9.33
N PHE A 85 -10.49 -6.82 -9.64
CA PHE A 85 -11.73 -6.99 -10.39
C PHE A 85 -12.69 -7.91 -9.63
N TYR A 86 -13.99 -7.71 -9.83
CA TYR A 86 -14.98 -8.65 -9.32
C TYR A 86 -15.18 -9.77 -10.33
N SER A 87 -14.83 -10.99 -9.95
CA SER A 87 -15.11 -12.16 -10.77
C SER A 87 -16.57 -12.60 -10.58
N PRO A 88 -17.46 -12.40 -11.56
CA PRO A 88 -18.85 -12.85 -11.44
C PRO A 88 -18.96 -14.37 -11.41
N PHE A 89 -17.99 -15.06 -11.98
CA PHE A 89 -17.93 -16.53 -11.99
C PHE A 89 -17.60 -17.08 -10.59
N GLN A 90 -16.57 -16.51 -9.93
CA GLN A 90 -16.16 -16.91 -8.58
C GLN A 90 -16.93 -16.18 -7.48
N LYS A 91 -17.73 -15.16 -7.84
CA LYS A 91 -18.48 -14.29 -6.92
C LYS A 91 -17.59 -13.65 -5.84
N GLN A 92 -16.38 -13.25 -6.21
CA GLN A 92 -15.42 -12.64 -5.31
C GLN A 92 -14.50 -11.62 -6.01
N TRP A 93 -13.94 -10.71 -5.22
CA TRP A 93 -12.91 -9.80 -5.67
C TRP A 93 -11.58 -10.52 -5.80
N ARG A 94 -10.89 -10.29 -6.93
CA ARG A 94 -9.60 -10.90 -7.27
C ARG A 94 -8.57 -9.83 -7.61
N PRO A 95 -7.34 -9.91 -7.05
CA PRO A 95 -6.27 -9.01 -7.46
C PRO A 95 -5.72 -9.40 -8.83
N ILE A 96 -5.44 -8.40 -9.66
CA ILE A 96 -4.74 -8.58 -10.93
C ILE A 96 -3.25 -8.44 -10.67
N ASN A 97 -2.49 -9.50 -10.82
CA ASN A 97 -1.05 -9.49 -10.57
C ASN A 97 -0.28 -9.78 -11.85
N ASN A 98 0.80 -9.05 -12.10
CA ASN A 98 1.70 -9.29 -13.22
C ASN A 98 2.37 -10.67 -13.15
N TRP A 99 2.63 -11.21 -11.98
CA TRP A 99 3.17 -12.58 -11.83
C TRP A 99 2.14 -13.70 -12.09
N ASN A 100 0.87 -13.35 -12.34
CA ASN A 100 -0.09 -14.29 -12.89
C ASN A 100 0.14 -14.52 -14.40
N ILE A 101 0.88 -13.62 -15.08
CA ILE A 101 1.30 -13.76 -16.47
C ILE A 101 2.44 -14.78 -16.51
N LYS A 102 2.09 -16.02 -16.73
CA LYS A 102 3.01 -17.18 -16.77
C LYS A 102 2.66 -18.11 -17.92
N GLY A 103 3.64 -18.89 -18.39
CA GLY A 103 3.44 -19.85 -19.47
C GLY A 103 2.38 -20.91 -19.15
N ASP A 104 1.77 -21.48 -20.18
CA ASP A 104 0.70 -22.48 -20.05
C ASP A 104 1.12 -23.69 -19.22
N GLU A 105 2.39 -24.03 -19.22
CA GLU A 105 2.97 -25.14 -18.48
C GLU A 105 2.86 -24.97 -16.94
N TYR A 106 2.68 -23.73 -16.47
CA TYR A 106 2.51 -23.41 -15.04
C TYR A 106 1.07 -23.25 -14.61
N ILE A 107 0.11 -23.37 -15.54
CA ILE A 107 -1.33 -23.22 -15.28
C ILE A 107 -1.91 -24.60 -15.02
N LYS A 108 -2.41 -24.79 -13.80
CA LYS A 108 -2.92 -26.10 -13.36
C LYS A 108 -4.44 -26.13 -13.25
N THR A 109 -5.07 -24.97 -13.16
CA THR A 109 -6.53 -24.87 -12.95
C THR A 109 -7.13 -23.85 -13.92
N GLU A 110 -8.44 -23.96 -14.15
CA GLU A 110 -9.20 -23.00 -14.93
C GLU A 110 -9.20 -21.60 -14.25
N GLU A 111 -9.21 -21.57 -12.91
CA GLU A 111 -9.09 -20.34 -12.13
C GLU A 111 -7.75 -19.63 -12.42
N GLU A 112 -6.63 -20.34 -12.41
CA GLU A 112 -5.33 -19.78 -12.73
C GLU A 112 -5.26 -19.27 -14.17
N ARG A 113 -5.97 -19.92 -15.09
CA ARG A 113 -6.07 -19.48 -16.49
C ARG A 113 -6.81 -18.15 -16.58
N GLN A 114 -7.96 -18.03 -15.92
CA GLN A 114 -8.74 -16.78 -15.89
C GLN A 114 -7.95 -15.64 -15.26
N ASP A 115 -7.24 -15.88 -14.16
CA ASP A 115 -6.39 -14.89 -13.51
C ASP A 115 -5.26 -14.43 -14.45
N ARG A 116 -4.65 -15.34 -15.20
CA ARG A 116 -3.64 -15.00 -16.21
C ARG A 116 -4.23 -14.17 -17.33
N ASP A 117 -5.30 -14.65 -17.96
CA ASP A 117 -5.93 -13.98 -19.12
C ASP A 117 -6.38 -12.56 -18.74
N MET A 118 -6.91 -12.39 -17.54
CA MET A 118 -7.24 -11.06 -17.00
C MET A 118 -6.00 -10.19 -16.79
N ALA A 119 -4.92 -10.77 -16.25
CA ALA A 119 -3.67 -10.03 -16.04
C ALA A 119 -3.03 -9.63 -17.37
N GLU A 120 -2.98 -10.51 -18.36
CA GLU A 120 -2.48 -10.21 -19.69
C GLU A 120 -3.29 -9.10 -20.36
N ALA A 121 -4.62 -9.18 -20.33
CA ALA A 121 -5.47 -8.16 -20.90
C ALA A 121 -5.29 -6.81 -20.18
N TYR A 122 -5.24 -6.81 -18.86
CA TYR A 122 -5.06 -5.57 -18.08
C TYR A 122 -3.71 -4.92 -18.38
N TYR A 123 -2.60 -5.65 -18.23
CA TYR A 123 -1.26 -5.08 -18.37
C TYR A 123 -0.90 -4.73 -19.81
N SER A 124 -1.49 -5.37 -20.82
CA SER A 124 -1.25 -5.04 -22.23
C SER A 124 -2.15 -3.94 -22.78
N LEU A 125 -3.35 -3.74 -22.24
CA LEU A 125 -4.37 -2.85 -22.83
C LEU A 125 -4.77 -1.68 -21.94
N HIS A 126 -4.70 -1.83 -20.63
CA HIS A 126 -5.28 -0.86 -19.68
C HIS A 126 -4.29 -0.28 -18.69
N TRP A 127 -3.17 -0.97 -18.44
CA TRP A 127 -2.25 -0.51 -17.44
C TRP A 127 -1.50 0.75 -17.87
N SER A 128 -1.46 1.72 -16.96
CA SER A 128 -0.52 2.83 -17.03
C SER A 128 -0.09 3.23 -15.62
N GLU A 129 1.13 3.73 -15.49
CA GLU A 129 1.62 4.24 -14.21
C GLU A 129 0.72 5.38 -13.70
N LEU A 130 0.30 6.28 -14.58
CA LEU A 130 -0.59 7.39 -14.26
C LEU A 130 -1.93 6.91 -13.67
N ALA A 131 -2.59 5.96 -14.34
CA ALA A 131 -3.85 5.40 -13.85
C ALA A 131 -3.66 4.71 -12.49
N SER A 132 -2.56 4.01 -12.29
CA SER A 132 -2.24 3.35 -11.02
C SER A 132 -2.02 4.35 -9.89
N PHE A 133 -1.34 5.46 -10.17
CA PHE A 133 -1.19 6.55 -9.21
C PHE A 133 -2.50 7.22 -8.87
N TRP A 134 -3.30 7.49 -9.90
CA TRP A 134 -4.62 8.07 -9.72
C TRP A 134 -5.50 7.20 -8.82
N ASP A 135 -5.51 5.89 -9.08
CA ASP A 135 -6.24 4.93 -8.26
C ASP A 135 -5.74 4.93 -6.81
N TYR A 136 -4.42 4.93 -6.62
CA TYR A 136 -3.82 5.00 -5.28
C TYR A 136 -4.27 6.24 -4.52
N TYR A 137 -4.11 7.43 -5.10
CA TYR A 137 -4.49 8.69 -4.46
C TYR A 137 -5.98 8.78 -4.18
N SER A 138 -6.79 8.33 -5.13
CA SER A 138 -8.24 8.31 -4.96
C SER A 138 -8.66 7.43 -3.79
N ASN A 139 -8.04 6.26 -3.63
CA ASN A 139 -8.29 5.37 -2.51
C ASN A 139 -7.84 5.95 -1.16
N VAL A 140 -6.67 6.61 -1.13
CA VAL A 140 -6.17 7.31 0.07
C VAL A 140 -7.14 8.42 0.48
N LEU A 141 -7.52 9.30 -0.45
CA LEU A 141 -8.43 10.42 -0.19
C LEU A 141 -9.83 9.95 0.20
N LEU A 142 -10.35 8.94 -0.49
CA LEU A 142 -11.65 8.37 -0.16
C LEU A 142 -11.68 7.89 1.30
N LEU A 143 -10.68 7.10 1.69
CA LEU A 143 -10.62 6.56 3.04
C LEU A 143 -10.35 7.66 4.08
N GLN A 144 -9.41 8.57 3.82
CA GLN A 144 -9.14 9.72 4.70
C GLN A 144 -10.41 10.53 4.98
N ASN A 145 -11.15 10.91 3.93
CA ASN A 145 -12.35 11.71 4.07
C ASN A 145 -13.47 10.94 4.78
N PHE A 146 -13.59 9.64 4.50
CA PHE A 146 -14.55 8.80 5.21
C PHE A 146 -14.25 8.73 6.72
N LEU A 147 -12.99 8.52 7.10
CA LEU A 147 -12.58 8.49 8.50
C LEU A 147 -12.82 9.83 9.20
N LYS A 148 -12.39 10.93 8.59
CA LYS A 148 -12.62 12.29 9.11
C LYS A 148 -14.10 12.60 9.28
N SER A 149 -14.94 12.28 8.30
CA SER A 149 -16.40 12.52 8.35
C SER A 149 -17.12 11.70 9.40
N ASN A 150 -16.51 10.61 9.86
CA ASN A 150 -17.04 9.76 10.93
C ASN A 150 -16.34 9.96 12.28
N ASN A 151 -15.45 10.97 12.42
CA ASN A 151 -14.66 11.27 13.61
C ASN A 151 -13.85 10.05 14.10
N ILE A 152 -13.27 9.29 13.18
CA ILE A 152 -12.46 8.11 13.48
C ILE A 152 -11.00 8.51 13.40
N ASP A 153 -10.27 8.32 14.48
CA ASP A 153 -8.82 8.53 14.50
C ASP A 153 -8.08 7.52 13.65
N TYR A 154 -7.06 7.98 12.94
CA TYR A 154 -6.30 7.12 12.05
C TYR A 154 -4.84 7.54 11.95
N TYR A 155 -4.04 6.58 11.49
CA TYR A 155 -2.67 6.79 11.04
C TYR A 155 -2.42 5.94 9.81
N PHE A 156 -1.86 6.55 8.76
CA PHE A 156 -1.53 5.89 7.51
C PHE A 156 -0.01 5.74 7.39
N PHE A 157 0.42 4.61 6.87
CA PHE A 157 1.80 4.40 6.49
C PHE A 157 1.89 3.62 5.17
N ARG A 158 3.04 3.70 4.52
CA ARG A 158 3.35 2.88 3.34
C ARG A 158 4.12 1.65 3.77
N SER A 159 3.72 0.51 3.26
CA SER A 159 4.42 -0.76 3.53
C SER A 159 5.76 -0.81 2.81
N PHE A 160 5.85 -0.20 1.62
CA PHE A 160 7.03 -0.28 0.76
C PHE A 160 7.66 1.08 0.52
N ALA A 161 9.00 1.08 0.48
CA ALA A 161 9.82 2.17 -0.05
C ALA A 161 10.11 1.87 -1.53
N PHE A 162 9.54 2.65 -2.43
CA PHE A 162 9.66 2.41 -3.88
C PHE A 162 11.02 2.73 -4.46
N GLU A 163 11.91 3.35 -3.70
CA GLU A 163 13.26 3.69 -4.15
C GLU A 163 14.26 2.53 -4.01
N ASP A 164 13.81 1.34 -3.63
CA ASP A 164 14.68 0.17 -3.59
C ASP A 164 15.22 -0.12 -4.99
N PRO A 165 16.56 -0.21 -5.14
CA PRO A 165 17.18 -0.56 -6.42
C PRO A 165 16.69 -1.87 -7.04
N TYR A 166 16.17 -2.78 -6.23
CA TYR A 166 15.62 -4.06 -6.71
C TYR A 166 14.26 -3.86 -7.39
N THR A 167 13.36 -3.10 -6.77
CA THR A 167 12.10 -2.71 -7.42
C THR A 167 12.36 -1.90 -8.69
N ARG A 168 13.38 -1.04 -8.69
CA ARG A 168 13.86 -0.34 -9.87
C ARG A 168 14.29 -1.31 -10.98
N GLN A 169 15.09 -2.31 -10.63
CA GLN A 169 15.72 -3.19 -11.62
C GLN A 169 14.77 -4.24 -12.20
N HIS A 170 13.80 -4.73 -11.39
CA HIS A 170 12.90 -5.82 -11.81
C HIS A 170 11.59 -5.33 -12.43
N TYR A 171 11.17 -4.10 -12.13
CA TYR A 171 9.87 -3.58 -12.54
C TYR A 171 9.96 -2.30 -13.38
N GLY A 172 11.15 -1.85 -13.72
CA GLY A 172 11.33 -0.60 -14.49
C GLY A 172 10.94 0.69 -13.72
N TYR A 173 10.76 0.60 -12.41
CA TYR A 173 10.17 1.63 -11.56
C TYR A 173 11.12 2.76 -11.12
N ASN A 174 12.04 3.19 -11.94
CA ASN A 174 12.90 4.32 -11.55
C ASN A 174 12.14 5.63 -11.26
N SER A 175 10.85 5.68 -11.56
CA SER A 175 10.11 6.93 -11.54
C SER A 175 8.96 6.99 -10.54
N VAL A 176 8.47 5.86 -10.03
CA VAL A 176 7.15 5.84 -9.39
C VAL A 176 7.10 6.61 -8.07
N VAL A 177 8.15 6.64 -7.26
CA VAL A 177 8.16 7.44 -6.03
C VAL A 177 8.54 8.87 -6.33
N GLN A 178 9.55 9.07 -7.16
CA GLN A 178 9.86 10.41 -7.64
C GLN A 178 8.65 10.98 -8.37
N ALA A 179 7.97 10.15 -9.15
CA ALA A 179 6.71 10.41 -9.79
C ALA A 179 5.62 10.84 -8.82
N GLY A 180 5.40 10.09 -7.77
CA GLY A 180 4.46 10.48 -6.73
C GLY A 180 4.86 11.79 -6.06
N LEU A 181 6.14 11.94 -5.72
CA LEU A 181 6.69 13.17 -5.14
C LEU A 181 6.63 14.35 -6.13
N ASP A 182 6.87 14.11 -7.40
CA ASP A 182 6.90 15.14 -8.43
C ASP A 182 5.49 15.55 -8.84
N VAL A 183 4.53 14.64 -8.87
CA VAL A 183 3.10 14.96 -8.96
C VAL A 183 2.67 15.82 -7.76
N LEU A 184 3.04 15.42 -6.55
CA LEU A 184 2.76 16.18 -5.32
C LEU A 184 3.42 17.56 -5.33
N LYS A 185 4.61 17.69 -5.91
CA LYS A 185 5.31 18.96 -6.09
C LYS A 185 4.88 19.73 -7.34
N GLY A 186 3.95 19.17 -8.14
CA GLY A 186 3.57 19.71 -9.44
C GLY A 186 4.61 19.51 -10.54
N LEU A 187 5.53 18.57 -10.33
CA LEU A 187 6.52 18.15 -11.32
C LEU A 187 6.06 16.85 -11.97
N ASN A 188 6.45 16.58 -13.20
CA ASN A 188 5.94 15.41 -13.91
C ASN A 188 6.86 14.19 -13.85
N PRO A 189 6.30 13.02 -13.55
CA PRO A 189 7.04 11.81 -13.31
C PRO A 189 7.22 10.86 -14.48
N PHE A 190 6.52 11.06 -15.57
CA PHE A 190 6.33 10.03 -16.60
C PHE A 190 7.43 9.91 -17.64
N LEU A 191 8.50 10.68 -17.52
CA LEU A 191 9.46 10.84 -18.61
C LEU A 191 10.57 9.83 -18.69
N SER A 192 10.83 9.06 -17.67
CA SER A 192 12.08 8.31 -17.62
C SER A 192 12.11 7.00 -18.37
N HIS A 193 10.96 6.43 -18.82
CA HIS A 193 10.98 5.03 -19.23
C HIS A 193 10.38 4.65 -20.57
N THR A 194 9.53 5.42 -21.20
CA THR A 194 8.80 4.94 -22.39
C THR A 194 9.16 5.58 -23.72
N SER A 195 9.91 6.68 -23.73
CA SER A 195 10.29 7.26 -25.00
C SER A 195 11.67 7.90 -24.98
N LYS A 196 12.40 7.74 -26.07
CA LYS A 196 13.60 8.51 -26.41
C LYS A 196 13.28 9.98 -26.76
N HIS A 197 12.11 10.47 -26.40
CA HIS A 197 11.68 11.85 -26.63
C HIS A 197 11.81 12.64 -25.34
N GLU A 198 12.68 13.62 -25.36
CA GLU A 198 12.84 14.61 -24.30
C GLU A 198 11.66 15.60 -24.35
N TYR A 199 10.56 15.28 -23.67
CA TYR A 199 9.54 16.27 -23.36
C TYR A 199 9.93 17.03 -22.10
N SER A 200 9.67 18.32 -22.03
CA SER A 200 9.83 19.07 -20.79
C SER A 200 8.74 18.68 -19.78
N ASP A 201 9.03 18.81 -18.49
CA ASP A 201 8.08 18.57 -17.42
C ASP A 201 6.79 19.38 -17.61
N GLU A 202 6.90 20.59 -18.15
CA GLU A 202 5.76 21.46 -18.43
C GLU A 202 4.90 20.94 -19.60
N GLU A 203 5.52 20.43 -20.67
CA GLU A 203 4.77 19.87 -21.80
C GLU A 203 3.98 18.64 -21.40
N ILE A 204 4.54 17.78 -20.57
CA ILE A 204 3.85 16.59 -20.10
C ILE A 204 2.76 16.95 -19.12
N TRP A 205 3.02 17.87 -18.18
CA TRP A 205 1.99 18.39 -17.31
C TRP A 205 0.79 18.92 -18.10
N ASN A 206 1.05 19.77 -19.08
CA ASN A 206 -0.01 20.38 -19.88
C ASN A 206 -0.73 19.39 -20.78
N THR A 207 -0.03 18.39 -21.33
CA THR A 207 -0.59 17.45 -22.30
C THR A 207 -1.31 16.28 -21.66
N HIS A 208 -0.78 15.73 -20.58
CA HIS A 208 -1.29 14.49 -20.00
C HIS A 208 -1.90 14.69 -18.61
N VAL A 209 -1.16 15.27 -17.68
CA VAL A 209 -1.59 15.34 -16.29
C VAL A 209 -2.74 16.32 -16.07
N LYS A 210 -2.68 17.50 -16.71
CA LYS A 210 -3.75 18.50 -16.62
C LYS A 210 -5.02 18.06 -17.34
N GLN A 211 -4.89 17.38 -18.48
CA GLN A 211 -6.04 16.86 -19.21
C GLN A 211 -6.74 15.74 -18.45
N GLU A 212 -6.00 14.92 -17.72
CA GLU A 212 -6.55 13.86 -16.87
C GLU A 212 -7.14 14.36 -15.54
N GLY A 213 -7.12 15.68 -15.31
CA GLY A 213 -7.74 16.28 -14.13
C GLY A 213 -6.99 16.03 -12.81
N ILE A 214 -5.71 15.67 -12.87
CA ILE A 214 -4.91 15.46 -11.66
C ILE A 214 -4.53 16.83 -11.08
N PRO A 215 -4.90 17.14 -9.82
CA PRO A 215 -4.55 18.41 -9.20
C PRO A 215 -3.04 18.55 -9.00
N LYS A 216 -2.53 19.77 -9.22
CA LYS A 216 -1.11 20.08 -8.96
C LYS A 216 -0.70 19.90 -7.48
N ASN A 217 -1.62 20.10 -6.57
CA ASN A 217 -1.36 20.23 -5.13
C ASN A 217 -2.03 19.10 -4.34
N TRP A 218 -1.71 17.86 -4.67
CA TRP A 218 -2.20 16.69 -3.93
C TRP A 218 -1.79 16.70 -2.46
N ALA A 219 -0.58 17.25 -2.17
CA ALA A 219 -0.10 17.37 -0.81
C ALA A 219 -1.01 18.25 0.06
N ASP A 220 -1.72 19.22 -0.56
CA ASP A 220 -2.61 20.13 0.18
C ASP A 220 -3.90 19.44 0.66
N VAL A 221 -4.25 18.29 0.10
CA VAL A 221 -5.48 17.55 0.43
C VAL A 221 -5.23 16.25 1.21
N ILE A 222 -4.00 15.76 1.22
CA ILE A 222 -3.59 14.61 2.04
C ILE A 222 -3.06 15.11 3.38
N ASP A 223 -3.52 14.50 4.45
CA ASP A 223 -3.07 14.79 5.80
C ASP A 223 -1.69 14.18 6.05
N LEU A 224 -0.65 14.96 5.83
CA LEU A 224 0.73 14.51 5.92
C LEU A 224 1.19 14.26 7.36
N GLU A 225 0.54 14.85 8.36
CA GLU A 225 0.81 14.57 9.78
C GLU A 225 0.37 13.15 10.14
N LEU A 226 -0.80 12.75 9.64
CA LEU A 226 -1.35 11.41 9.83
C LEU A 226 -0.88 10.41 8.76
N PHE A 227 -0.16 10.88 7.72
CA PHE A 227 0.45 10.05 6.70
C PHE A 227 1.87 10.52 6.33
N PRO A 228 2.81 10.57 7.27
CA PRO A 228 4.15 11.12 7.03
C PRO A 228 4.96 10.32 6.00
N SER A 229 4.75 9.02 5.88
CA SER A 229 5.42 8.19 4.89
C SER A 229 4.92 8.39 3.46
N PHE A 230 3.90 9.24 3.25
CA PHE A 230 3.39 9.55 1.92
C PHE A 230 4.45 10.27 1.07
N ILE A 231 5.18 11.21 1.68
CA ILE A 231 6.26 11.97 1.03
C ILE A 231 7.65 11.62 1.55
N ASN A 232 7.76 10.94 2.69
CA ASN A 232 9.02 10.58 3.32
C ASN A 232 9.18 9.07 3.36
N TYR A 233 9.95 8.52 2.39
CA TYR A 233 10.16 7.06 2.30
C TYR A 233 10.88 6.47 3.53
N ASN A 234 11.66 7.29 4.27
CA ASN A 234 12.31 6.86 5.51
C ASN A 234 11.30 6.49 6.61
N LYS A 235 10.04 6.88 6.44
CA LYS A 235 8.91 6.55 7.33
C LYS A 235 8.11 5.32 6.89
N THR A 236 8.57 4.59 5.87
CA THR A 236 7.90 3.36 5.42
C THR A 236 8.27 2.17 6.30
N PHE A 237 7.41 1.15 6.36
CA PHE A 237 7.73 -0.09 7.04
C PHE A 237 9.00 -0.72 6.50
N GLN A 238 9.12 -0.80 5.18
CA GLN A 238 10.30 -1.35 4.51
C GLN A 238 11.59 -0.66 4.94
N TYR A 239 11.62 0.67 4.95
CA TYR A 239 12.82 1.42 5.33
C TYR A 239 13.27 1.13 6.76
N HIS A 240 12.33 1.12 7.71
CA HIS A 240 12.64 0.88 9.12
C HIS A 240 13.25 -0.50 9.39
N ILE A 241 12.94 -1.51 8.58
CA ILE A 241 13.55 -2.84 8.74
C ILE A 241 14.85 -3.00 7.95
N GLN A 242 15.09 -2.18 6.92
CA GLN A 242 16.32 -2.24 6.12
C GLN A 242 17.58 -1.88 6.91
N ASP A 243 17.50 -0.88 7.80
CA ASP A 243 18.62 -0.38 8.58
C ASP A 243 18.93 -1.28 9.80
N ASN A 244 18.03 -2.19 10.14
CA ASN A 244 18.22 -3.09 11.24
C ASN A 244 18.76 -4.44 10.73
N LYS A 245 19.93 -4.85 11.22
CA LYS A 245 20.43 -6.21 10.98
C LYS A 245 19.46 -7.21 11.60
N ARG A 246 19.05 -8.18 10.80
CA ARG A 246 18.27 -9.32 11.31
C ARG A 246 19.07 -10.11 12.31
N SER A 247 18.36 -10.85 13.17
CA SER A 247 18.97 -11.76 14.13
C SER A 247 19.81 -12.88 13.49
N ASP A 248 19.54 -13.21 12.20
CA ASP A 248 20.30 -14.15 11.39
C ASP A 248 21.54 -13.53 10.72
N GLY A 249 21.80 -12.23 10.93
CA GLY A 249 22.93 -11.49 10.38
C GLY A 249 22.79 -11.06 8.92
N MET A 250 21.69 -11.44 8.24
CA MET A 250 21.43 -11.05 6.87
C MET A 250 20.88 -9.62 6.79
N THR A 251 21.24 -8.89 5.73
CA THR A 251 20.64 -7.59 5.43
C THR A 251 19.35 -7.77 4.64
N PHE A 252 18.45 -6.79 4.70
CA PHE A 252 17.22 -6.82 3.91
C PHE A 252 17.49 -6.99 2.40
N ARG A 253 18.59 -6.43 1.88
CA ARG A 253 19.00 -6.58 0.48
C ARG A 253 19.29 -8.02 0.07
N GLU A 254 19.77 -8.83 1.01
CA GLU A 254 20.09 -10.25 0.77
C GLU A 254 18.83 -11.14 0.83
N ILE A 255 17.73 -10.60 1.36
CA ILE A 255 16.52 -11.37 1.67
C ILE A 255 15.34 -11.00 0.78
N TYR A 256 15.44 -9.92 0.03
CA TYR A 256 14.38 -9.56 -0.91
C TYR A 256 14.19 -10.67 -1.97
N PRO A 257 12.98 -11.19 -2.17
CA PRO A 257 11.66 -10.62 -1.89
C PRO A 257 10.95 -11.23 -0.66
N THR A 258 11.58 -11.34 0.48
CA THR A 258 10.93 -11.98 1.63
C THR A 258 10.06 -11.00 2.43
N HIS A 259 9.03 -11.54 3.05
CA HIS A 259 8.16 -10.78 3.95
C HIS A 259 8.86 -10.56 5.29
N PRO A 260 8.48 -9.50 6.06
CA PRO A 260 9.04 -9.24 7.37
C PRO A 260 8.89 -10.42 8.32
N ASN A 261 9.95 -10.70 9.06
CA ASN A 261 9.94 -11.71 10.11
C ASN A 261 9.43 -11.15 11.46
N LYS A 262 9.39 -11.99 12.47
CA LYS A 262 8.90 -11.64 13.81
C LYS A 262 9.66 -10.47 14.45
N ASP A 263 10.96 -10.39 14.30
CA ASP A 263 11.75 -9.31 14.89
C ASP A 263 11.54 -7.99 14.14
N GLU A 264 11.41 -8.04 12.83
CA GLU A 264 11.07 -6.89 11.99
C GLU A 264 9.67 -6.35 12.31
N HIS A 265 8.70 -7.20 12.58
CA HIS A 265 7.39 -6.78 13.09
C HIS A 265 7.48 -6.12 14.47
N ARG A 266 8.37 -6.58 15.35
CA ARG A 266 8.59 -5.95 16.66
C ARG A 266 9.25 -4.57 16.54
N ILE A 267 10.23 -4.43 15.64
CA ILE A 267 10.89 -3.15 15.36
C ILE A 267 9.85 -2.16 14.86
N TRP A 268 9.05 -2.56 13.89
CA TRP A 268 7.99 -1.72 13.34
C TRP A 268 6.92 -1.34 14.36
N ALA A 269 6.49 -2.29 15.19
CA ALA A 269 5.56 -2.00 16.28
C ALA A 269 6.09 -0.92 17.25
N LYS A 270 7.37 -0.97 17.62
CA LYS A 270 7.99 0.05 18.47
C LYS A 270 8.03 1.42 17.80
N GLN A 271 8.33 1.46 16.50
CA GLN A 271 8.34 2.71 15.74
C GLN A 271 6.94 3.32 15.67
N LEU A 272 5.93 2.54 15.30
CA LEU A 272 4.54 2.99 15.28
C LEU A 272 4.04 3.42 16.66
N GLN A 273 4.43 2.71 17.72
CA GLN A 273 4.10 3.10 19.09
C GLN A 273 4.63 4.49 19.45
N LYS A 274 5.83 4.82 18.99
CA LYS A 274 6.41 6.15 19.18
C LYS A 274 5.61 7.19 18.39
N GLU A 275 5.38 6.96 17.10
CA GLU A 275 4.68 7.90 16.22
C GLU A 275 3.22 8.15 16.67
N ILE A 276 2.49 7.11 17.04
CA ILE A 276 1.10 7.23 17.52
C ILE A 276 1.00 7.96 18.87
N LYS A 277 2.03 7.89 19.71
CA LYS A 277 2.04 8.64 20.99
C LYS A 277 2.33 10.13 20.82
N GLU A 278 2.94 10.50 19.71
CA GLU A 278 3.27 11.90 19.37
C GLU A 278 2.08 12.62 18.69
N LEU A 279 1.03 11.89 18.27
CA LEU A 279 -0.25 12.44 17.78
C LEU A 279 -1.13 12.94 18.93
#